data_6ffa82824b9c995f79716520cace20ba
#
_entry.id   6ffa82824b9c995f79716520cace20ba
#
_cell.length_a   1.000
_cell.length_b   1.000
_cell.length_c   1.000
_cell.angle_alpha   90.00
_cell.angle_beta   90.00
_cell.angle_gamma   90.00
#
_symmetry.space_group_name_H-M   'P 1'
#
loop_
_entity.id
_entity.type
_entity.pdbx_description
1 polymer ?
#
loop_
_entity_poly.entity_id
_entity_poly.type
_entity_poly.pdbx_seq_one_letter_code
_entity_poly.pdbx_strand_id
1 'polypeptide(L)'
;FDSLNFADHHGDTNENLLENYRRLGAAVGFDARRAVACRQIHSDHVCVAREEDAGKLLWDERLDDGDALITNVPDLPLFAYGTDCCVITLYDPSTRCIGAVHAGWRGTASGIALKTAVTMMSYYGADPYTLRAAIGPSIGKCCFEVDEDVAHTFKALLDPAVDERIEQCGEKYRIDLKGINRLWLLRAGIDPARVDVHPD
;
A
#
# COMPACT_ATOMS: atom_id res chain seq x y z
N PHE A 1 -14.38 21.50 -2.46
CA PHE A 1 -13.56 20.51 -3.21
C PHE A 1 -13.89 20.62 -4.69
N ASP A 2 -12.94 21.13 -5.48
CA ASP A 2 -13.14 21.37 -6.93
C ASP A 2 -12.99 20.12 -7.80
N SER A 3 -12.53 19.02 -7.21
CA SER A 3 -12.29 17.75 -7.90
C SER A 3 -12.63 16.56 -7.01
N LEU A 4 -12.42 15.35 -7.54
CA LEU A 4 -12.71 14.11 -6.83
C LEU A 4 -11.98 14.03 -5.49
N ASN A 5 -12.73 14.11 -4.38
CA ASN A 5 -12.25 13.83 -3.03
C ASN A 5 -12.71 12.44 -2.61
N PHE A 6 -11.82 11.66 -2.01
CA PHE A 6 -12.08 10.31 -1.51
C PHE A 6 -11.90 10.17 0.01
N ALA A 7 -11.52 11.27 0.68
CA ALA A 7 -11.28 11.27 2.12
C ALA A 7 -12.53 11.73 2.89
N ASP A 8 -12.99 10.89 3.79
CA ASP A 8 -14.21 11.05 4.59
C ASP A 8 -14.08 12.01 5.77
N HIS A 9 -12.83 12.40 6.14
CA HIS A 9 -12.54 13.23 7.32
C HIS A 9 -12.13 14.68 7.00
N HIS A 10 -12.29 15.11 5.75
CA HIS A 10 -11.93 16.47 5.32
C HIS A 10 -13.12 17.42 5.13
N GLY A 11 -14.29 17.08 5.67
CA GLY A 11 -15.45 17.98 5.70
C GLY A 11 -16.27 18.03 4.41
N ASP A 12 -16.08 17.06 3.50
CA ASP A 12 -16.99 16.87 2.36
C ASP A 12 -18.27 16.16 2.80
N THR A 13 -19.33 16.25 2.02
CA THR A 13 -20.58 15.54 2.34
C THR A 13 -20.51 14.08 1.90
N ASN A 14 -21.26 13.21 2.60
CA ASN A 14 -21.33 11.80 2.24
C ASN A 14 -21.88 11.62 0.81
N GLU A 15 -22.83 12.46 0.37
CA GLU A 15 -23.37 12.42 -0.98
C GLU A 15 -22.29 12.68 -2.04
N ASN A 16 -21.41 13.66 -1.81
CA ASN A 16 -20.31 13.97 -2.71
C ASN A 16 -19.29 12.83 -2.74
N LEU A 17 -18.94 12.26 -1.58
CA LEU A 17 -18.03 11.12 -1.51
C LEU A 17 -18.58 9.91 -2.27
N LEU A 18 -19.83 9.55 -2.05
CA LEU A 18 -20.49 8.45 -2.77
C LEU A 18 -20.50 8.67 -4.28
N GLU A 19 -20.81 9.89 -4.73
CA GLU A 19 -20.77 10.24 -6.15
C GLU A 19 -19.35 10.18 -6.72
N ASN A 20 -18.33 10.60 -5.98
CA ASN A 20 -16.94 10.52 -6.39
C ASN A 20 -16.49 9.05 -6.57
N TYR A 21 -16.82 8.18 -5.62
CA TYR A 21 -16.56 6.74 -5.74
C TYR A 21 -17.31 6.11 -6.90
N ARG A 22 -18.57 6.51 -7.11
CA ARG A 22 -19.37 6.04 -8.26
C ARG A 22 -18.73 6.44 -9.60
N ARG A 23 -18.25 7.69 -9.71
CA ARG A 23 -17.55 8.18 -10.92
C ARG A 23 -16.26 7.43 -11.17
N LEU A 24 -15.47 7.22 -10.11
CA LEU A 24 -14.25 6.43 -10.18
C LEU A 24 -14.54 5.00 -10.64
N GLY A 25 -15.52 4.35 -10.01
CA GLY A 25 -15.95 3.00 -10.37
C GLY A 25 -16.40 2.89 -11.84
N ALA A 26 -17.18 3.86 -12.32
CA ALA A 26 -17.61 3.91 -13.72
C ALA A 26 -16.44 4.14 -14.70
N ALA A 27 -15.46 4.95 -14.32
CA ALA A 27 -14.30 5.24 -15.16
C ALA A 27 -13.29 4.08 -15.24
N VAL A 28 -13.12 3.35 -14.13
CA VAL A 28 -12.13 2.26 -14.01
C VAL A 28 -12.75 0.88 -14.29
N GLY A 29 -14.08 0.74 -14.14
CA GLY A 29 -14.79 -0.51 -14.43
C GLY A 29 -15.00 -1.41 -13.21
N PHE A 30 -15.28 -0.84 -12.01
CA PHE A 30 -15.63 -1.60 -10.82
C PHE A 30 -16.91 -1.07 -10.15
N ASP A 31 -17.57 -1.93 -9.37
CA ASP A 31 -18.69 -1.51 -8.52
C ASP A 31 -18.18 -0.93 -7.21
N ALA A 32 -18.29 0.39 -7.07
CA ALA A 32 -17.85 1.12 -5.88
C ALA A 32 -18.59 0.67 -4.59
N ARG A 33 -19.82 0.12 -4.72
CA ARG A 33 -20.59 -0.38 -3.57
C ARG A 33 -19.99 -1.63 -2.94
N ARG A 34 -19.08 -2.32 -3.63
CA ARG A 34 -18.36 -3.50 -3.15
C ARG A 34 -17.00 -3.17 -2.56
N ALA A 35 -16.58 -1.91 -2.62
CA ALA A 35 -15.23 -1.50 -2.21
C ALA A 35 -14.95 -1.80 -0.73
N VAL A 36 -13.72 -2.23 -0.45
CA VAL A 36 -13.22 -2.57 0.88
C VAL A 36 -11.96 -1.79 1.20
N ALA A 37 -11.87 -1.27 2.41
CA ALA A 37 -10.67 -0.65 2.96
C ALA A 37 -10.45 -1.06 4.42
N CYS A 38 -9.19 -1.10 4.85
CA CYS A 38 -8.83 -1.17 6.27
C CYS A 38 -8.88 0.20 6.94
N ARG A 39 -8.98 0.22 8.25
CA ARG A 39 -8.63 1.40 9.04
C ARG A 39 -7.10 1.48 9.13
N GLN A 40 -6.49 2.33 8.30
CA GLN A 40 -5.04 2.52 8.22
C GLN A 40 -4.52 3.19 9.49
N ILE A 41 -3.60 2.54 10.19
CA ILE A 41 -3.01 2.99 11.46
C ILE A 41 -1.49 3.06 11.42
N HIS A 42 -0.89 3.00 10.22
CA HIS A 42 0.56 2.95 9.98
C HIS A 42 1.22 1.72 10.62
N SER A 43 0.55 0.60 10.58
CA SER A 43 1.01 -0.72 11.02
C SER A 43 1.69 -1.51 9.90
N ASP A 44 1.96 -2.77 10.17
CA ASP A 44 2.40 -3.77 9.20
C ASP A 44 1.42 -4.95 9.09
N HIS A 45 0.19 -4.74 9.55
CA HIS A 45 -0.85 -5.75 9.57
C HIS A 45 -1.50 -5.90 8.18
N VAL A 46 -1.65 -7.15 7.74
CA VAL A 46 -2.26 -7.53 6.46
C VAL A 46 -3.61 -8.16 6.72
N CYS A 47 -4.67 -7.55 6.22
CA CYS A 47 -6.05 -8.04 6.32
C CYS A 47 -6.41 -8.88 5.09
N VAL A 48 -7.19 -9.94 5.30
CA VAL A 48 -7.76 -10.76 4.23
C VAL A 48 -9.20 -10.32 4.01
N ALA A 49 -9.51 -9.73 2.87
CA ALA A 49 -10.86 -9.35 2.50
C ALA A 49 -11.59 -10.53 1.81
N ARG A 50 -12.80 -10.81 2.24
CA ARG A 50 -13.68 -11.88 1.76
C ARG A 50 -14.94 -11.31 1.14
N GLU A 51 -15.79 -12.19 0.56
CA GLU A 51 -17.06 -11.78 -0.04
C GLU A 51 -18.00 -11.06 0.95
N GLU A 52 -18.03 -11.52 2.21
CA GLU A 52 -18.82 -10.90 3.28
C GLU A 52 -18.35 -9.50 3.69
N ASP A 53 -17.15 -9.10 3.25
CA ASP A 53 -16.59 -7.77 3.53
C ASP A 53 -16.95 -6.74 2.45
N ALA A 54 -17.63 -7.16 1.39
CA ALA A 54 -18.03 -6.27 0.30
C ALA A 54 -18.86 -5.08 0.81
N GLY A 55 -18.40 -3.87 0.52
CA GLY A 55 -19.03 -2.61 0.95
C GLY A 55 -18.44 -1.99 2.23
N LYS A 56 -17.51 -2.66 2.92
CA LYS A 56 -16.82 -2.12 4.09
C LYS A 56 -15.85 -0.98 3.73
N LEU A 57 -16.37 0.01 3.08
CA LEU A 57 -15.75 1.29 2.80
C LEU A 57 -16.80 2.40 2.77
N LEU A 58 -17.92 2.20 2.05
CA LEU A 58 -18.90 3.24 1.78
C LEU A 58 -20.18 3.11 2.64
N TRP A 59 -20.54 1.88 3.00
CA TRP A 59 -21.84 1.57 3.61
C TRP A 59 -21.72 1.02 5.03
N ASP A 60 -20.56 0.56 5.38
CA ASP A 60 -20.29 -0.13 6.64
C ASP A 60 -18.95 0.33 7.22
N GLU A 61 -18.68 -0.03 8.47
CA GLU A 61 -17.38 0.23 9.08
C GLU A 61 -16.29 -0.43 8.23
N ARG A 62 -15.15 0.25 8.15
CA ARG A 62 -13.96 -0.32 7.50
C ARG A 62 -13.60 -1.64 8.16
N LEU A 63 -12.93 -2.50 7.39
CA LEU A 63 -12.33 -3.70 7.92
C LEU A 63 -11.38 -3.35 9.09
N ASP A 64 -10.99 -4.35 9.86
CA ASP A 64 -10.11 -4.20 11.03
C ASP A 64 -8.90 -3.28 10.80
N ASP A 65 -8.21 -2.91 11.87
CA ASP A 65 -6.96 -2.16 11.83
C ASP A 65 -5.93 -2.89 10.96
N GLY A 66 -5.42 -2.20 9.94
CA GLY A 66 -4.43 -2.76 9.04
C GLY A 66 -4.04 -1.77 7.95
N ASP A 67 -2.91 -2.00 7.34
CA ASP A 67 -2.36 -1.14 6.32
C ASP A 67 -2.14 -1.87 4.98
N ALA A 68 -2.53 -3.14 4.94
CA ALA A 68 -2.58 -3.90 3.70
C ALA A 68 -3.84 -4.78 3.64
N LEU A 69 -4.34 -4.98 2.43
CA LEU A 69 -5.47 -5.85 2.11
C LEU A 69 -5.07 -6.83 1.02
N ILE A 70 -5.51 -8.07 1.16
CA ILE A 70 -5.39 -9.07 0.09
C ILE A 70 -6.73 -9.76 -0.14
N THR A 71 -7.01 -10.15 -1.39
CA THR A 71 -8.19 -10.96 -1.75
C THR A 71 -7.95 -11.76 -3.03
N ASN A 72 -8.68 -12.86 -3.20
CA ASN A 72 -8.85 -13.54 -4.48
C ASN A 72 -10.34 -13.57 -4.92
N VAL A 73 -11.18 -12.83 -4.24
CA VAL A 73 -12.60 -12.70 -4.58
C VAL A 73 -12.72 -11.84 -5.84
N PRO A 74 -13.36 -12.34 -6.92
CA PRO A 74 -13.57 -11.55 -8.13
C PRO A 74 -14.44 -10.32 -7.84
N ASP A 75 -14.16 -9.23 -8.55
CA ASP A 75 -14.94 -7.99 -8.48
C ASP A 75 -15.06 -7.40 -7.05
N LEU A 76 -14.09 -7.66 -6.18
CA LEU A 76 -13.96 -7.05 -4.87
C LEU A 76 -12.84 -5.98 -4.88
N PRO A 77 -13.17 -4.70 -5.08
CA PRO A 77 -12.16 -3.63 -5.15
C PRO A 77 -11.54 -3.37 -3.78
N LEU A 78 -10.21 -3.35 -3.71
CA LEU A 78 -9.45 -3.01 -2.52
C LEU A 78 -8.96 -1.56 -2.61
N PHE A 79 -9.06 -0.83 -1.50
CA PHE A 79 -8.60 0.55 -1.40
C PHE A 79 -7.51 0.70 -0.34
N ALA A 80 -6.42 1.34 -0.73
CA ALA A 80 -5.40 1.89 0.15
C ALA A 80 -5.19 3.36 -0.20
N TYR A 81 -5.07 4.21 0.81
CA TYR A 81 -4.93 5.65 0.65
C TYR A 81 -3.52 6.08 1.03
N GLY A 82 -2.93 6.97 0.25
CA GLY A 82 -1.67 7.60 0.54
C GLY A 82 -1.66 9.04 0.03
N THR A 83 -1.10 9.96 0.80
CA THR A 83 -0.76 11.31 0.34
C THR A 83 0.72 11.33 -0.01
N ASP A 84 1.58 11.20 0.99
CA ASP A 84 3.03 11.10 0.84
C ASP A 84 3.52 9.65 1.00
N CYS A 85 2.78 8.82 1.72
CA CYS A 85 3.12 7.42 1.93
C CYS A 85 3.03 6.61 0.63
N CYS A 86 3.90 5.60 0.49
CA CYS A 86 3.85 4.70 -0.66
C CYS A 86 2.54 3.90 -0.67
N VAL A 87 1.86 3.87 -1.80
CA VAL A 87 0.79 2.91 -2.07
C VAL A 87 1.34 1.86 -3.03
N ILE A 88 1.18 0.58 -2.67
CA ILE A 88 1.70 -0.53 -3.45
C ILE A 88 0.54 -1.45 -3.84
N THR A 89 0.50 -1.83 -5.11
CA THR A 89 -0.44 -2.83 -5.60
C THR A 89 0.31 -4.11 -5.96
N LEU A 90 -0.31 -5.26 -5.67
CA LEU A 90 0.21 -6.58 -6.04
C LEU A 90 -0.86 -7.37 -6.80
N TYR A 91 -0.41 -8.19 -7.75
CA TYR A 91 -1.28 -9.07 -8.51
C TYR A 91 -0.56 -10.35 -8.90
N ASP A 92 -1.14 -11.50 -8.59
CA ASP A 92 -0.70 -12.79 -9.10
C ASP A 92 -1.70 -13.33 -10.14
N PRO A 93 -1.30 -13.47 -11.41
CA PRO A 93 -2.17 -13.97 -12.46
C PRO A 93 -2.54 -15.47 -12.31
N SER A 94 -1.74 -16.24 -11.58
CA SER A 94 -1.97 -17.69 -11.43
C SER A 94 -3.14 -17.98 -10.47
N THR A 95 -3.21 -17.28 -9.35
CA THR A 95 -4.25 -17.43 -8.33
C THR A 95 -5.34 -16.35 -8.45
N ARG A 96 -5.10 -15.32 -9.28
CA ARG A 96 -5.92 -14.12 -9.41
C ARG A 96 -6.08 -13.32 -8.11
N CYS A 97 -5.18 -13.53 -7.15
CA CYS A 97 -5.21 -12.72 -5.94
C CYS A 97 -4.58 -11.35 -6.18
N ILE A 98 -5.11 -10.36 -5.49
CA ILE A 98 -4.65 -8.97 -5.52
C ILE A 98 -4.30 -8.51 -4.11
N GLY A 99 -3.44 -7.50 -4.02
CA GLY A 99 -3.11 -6.81 -2.77
C GLY A 99 -3.06 -5.30 -2.97
N ALA A 100 -3.49 -4.56 -1.96
CA ALA A 100 -3.37 -3.11 -1.86
C ALA A 100 -2.71 -2.78 -0.51
N VAL A 101 -1.63 -1.99 -0.53
CA VAL A 101 -0.79 -1.74 0.63
C VAL A 101 -0.59 -0.24 0.81
N HIS A 102 -0.83 0.25 2.02
CA HIS A 102 -0.37 1.55 2.48
C HIS A 102 0.96 1.36 3.23
N ALA A 103 2.05 1.83 2.66
CA ALA A 103 3.39 1.70 3.23
C ALA A 103 3.92 3.07 3.66
N GLY A 104 3.43 3.59 4.79
CA GLY A 104 4.05 4.69 5.50
C GLY A 104 5.43 4.30 6.05
N TRP A 105 6.21 5.23 6.59
CA TRP A 105 7.57 4.94 7.03
C TRP A 105 7.65 3.82 8.09
N ARG A 106 6.67 3.75 9.03
CA ARG A 106 6.62 2.68 10.03
C ARG A 106 6.36 1.32 9.40
N GLY A 107 5.35 1.23 8.52
CA GLY A 107 5.03 0.02 7.77
C GLY A 107 6.20 -0.41 6.87
N THR A 108 6.88 0.55 6.22
CA THR A 108 8.09 0.29 5.42
C THR A 108 9.21 -0.28 6.28
N ALA A 109 9.52 0.32 7.43
CA ALA A 109 10.53 -0.19 8.36
C ALA A 109 10.19 -1.60 8.88
N SER A 110 8.91 -1.86 9.13
CA SER A 110 8.42 -3.18 9.58
C SER A 110 8.24 -4.21 8.45
N GLY A 111 8.52 -3.83 7.18
CA GLY A 111 8.50 -4.74 6.04
C GLY A 111 7.10 -5.09 5.53
N ILE A 112 6.14 -4.17 5.58
CA ILE A 112 4.74 -4.44 5.17
C ILE A 112 4.64 -4.97 3.73
N ALA A 113 5.45 -4.47 2.80
CA ALA A 113 5.45 -4.94 1.41
C ALA A 113 5.88 -6.41 1.30
N LEU A 114 6.94 -6.81 2.03
CA LEU A 114 7.38 -8.21 2.14
C LEU A 114 6.28 -9.07 2.78
N LYS A 115 5.73 -8.63 3.91
CA LYS A 115 4.68 -9.34 4.65
C LYS A 115 3.45 -9.58 3.78
N THR A 116 3.02 -8.57 3.01
CA THR A 116 1.87 -8.70 2.12
C THR A 116 2.13 -9.75 1.03
N ALA A 117 3.28 -9.68 0.36
CA ALA A 117 3.64 -10.66 -0.67
C ALA A 117 3.71 -12.09 -0.10
N VAL A 118 4.37 -12.27 1.06
CA VAL A 118 4.45 -13.57 1.74
C VAL A 118 3.08 -14.06 2.19
N THR A 119 2.19 -13.17 2.64
CA THR A 119 0.81 -13.54 3.00
C THR A 119 0.03 -14.01 1.78
N MET A 120 0.16 -13.34 0.61
CA MET A 120 -0.45 -13.80 -0.64
C MET A 120 0.05 -15.18 -1.05
N MET A 121 1.35 -15.45 -0.90
CA MET A 121 1.94 -16.77 -1.18
C MET A 121 1.42 -17.84 -0.23
N SER A 122 1.40 -17.56 1.07
CA SER A 122 1.00 -18.55 2.08
C SER A 122 -0.51 -18.78 2.12
N TYR A 123 -1.32 -17.77 1.87
CA TYR A 123 -2.78 -17.86 1.99
C TYR A 123 -3.46 -18.29 0.70
N TYR A 124 -2.99 -17.82 -0.45
CA TYR A 124 -3.59 -18.09 -1.76
C TYR A 124 -2.72 -19.00 -2.65
N GLY A 125 -1.49 -19.28 -2.27
CA GLY A 125 -0.55 -20.01 -3.10
C GLY A 125 0.00 -19.17 -4.27
N ALA A 126 0.07 -17.85 -4.11
CA ALA A 126 0.65 -16.97 -5.13
C ALA A 126 2.09 -17.37 -5.43
N ASP A 127 2.47 -17.33 -6.71
CA ASP A 127 3.81 -17.67 -7.15
C ASP A 127 4.69 -16.41 -7.24
N PRO A 128 5.79 -16.32 -6.49
CA PRO A 128 6.69 -15.16 -6.55
C PRO A 128 7.24 -14.91 -7.97
N TYR A 129 7.36 -15.94 -8.80
CA TYR A 129 7.83 -15.80 -10.18
C TYR A 129 6.79 -15.19 -11.13
N THR A 130 5.50 -15.23 -10.78
CA THR A 130 4.42 -14.63 -11.56
C THR A 130 3.86 -13.37 -10.93
N LEU A 131 4.05 -13.19 -9.62
CA LEU A 131 3.58 -12.04 -8.86
C LEU A 131 4.16 -10.74 -9.45
N ARG A 132 3.30 -9.76 -9.62
CA ARG A 132 3.64 -8.40 -10.10
C ARG A 132 3.35 -7.40 -9.00
N ALA A 133 4.17 -6.37 -8.91
CA ALA A 133 3.97 -5.28 -7.97
C ALA A 133 4.20 -3.92 -8.65
N ALA A 134 3.45 -2.92 -8.22
CA ALA A 134 3.68 -1.54 -8.61
C ALA A 134 3.65 -0.63 -7.38
N ILE A 135 4.70 0.19 -7.24
CA ILE A 135 4.81 1.23 -6.23
C ILE A 135 4.40 2.54 -6.88
N GLY A 136 3.29 3.11 -6.40
CA GLY A 136 2.68 4.31 -6.94
C GLY A 136 3.45 5.60 -6.61
N PRO A 137 2.92 6.76 -7.07
CA PRO A 137 3.43 8.07 -6.67
C PRO A 137 3.44 8.21 -5.15
N SER A 138 4.52 8.78 -4.61
CA SER A 138 4.69 9.03 -3.18
C SER A 138 5.84 10.02 -2.97
N ILE A 139 6.08 10.44 -1.73
CA ILE A 139 7.21 11.33 -1.42
C ILE A 139 8.53 10.69 -1.85
N GLY A 140 9.32 11.43 -2.63
CA GLY A 140 10.65 11.01 -3.05
C GLY A 140 11.71 11.22 -1.96
N LYS A 141 12.84 10.52 -2.08
CA LYS A 141 14.00 10.67 -1.18
C LYS A 141 14.42 12.13 -1.03
N CYS A 142 14.33 12.92 -2.11
CA CYS A 142 14.71 14.36 -2.12
C CYS A 142 13.90 15.20 -1.11
N CYS A 143 12.70 14.77 -0.76
CA CYS A 143 11.73 15.53 0.02
C CYS A 143 11.41 14.88 1.37
N PHE A 144 11.63 13.56 1.53
CA PHE A 144 11.39 12.86 2.79
C PHE A 144 12.56 13.05 3.75
N GLU A 145 12.58 14.24 4.37
CA GLU A 145 13.56 14.62 5.36
C GLU A 145 13.02 14.34 6.78
N VAL A 146 13.82 13.66 7.59
CA VAL A 146 13.41 13.13 8.90
C VAL A 146 14.49 13.40 9.96
N ASP A 147 14.09 13.29 11.22
CA ASP A 147 14.96 13.35 12.37
C ASP A 147 15.68 12.01 12.61
N GLU A 148 16.65 12.03 13.51
CA GLU A 148 17.52 10.90 13.82
C GLU A 148 16.73 9.67 14.33
N ASP A 149 15.65 9.87 15.07
CA ASP A 149 14.81 8.80 15.62
C ASP A 149 14.19 7.93 14.53
N VAL A 150 13.69 8.55 13.45
CA VAL A 150 13.17 7.84 12.28
C VAL A 150 14.29 7.12 11.55
N ALA A 151 15.41 7.80 11.30
CA ALA A 151 16.57 7.19 10.64
C ALA A 151 17.13 6.02 11.44
N HIS A 152 17.19 6.15 12.79
CA HIS A 152 17.62 5.07 13.68
C HIS A 152 16.74 3.83 13.57
N THR A 153 15.43 4.00 13.40
CA THR A 153 14.49 2.86 13.20
C THR A 153 14.89 2.02 12.00
N PHE A 154 15.29 2.64 10.88
CA PHE A 154 15.75 1.91 9.70
C PHE A 154 17.16 1.32 9.88
N LYS A 155 18.08 2.06 10.48
CA LYS A 155 19.45 1.58 10.77
C LYS A 155 19.45 0.40 11.75
N ALA A 156 18.48 0.34 12.67
CA ALA A 156 18.32 -0.78 13.60
C ALA A 156 17.95 -2.10 12.91
N LEU A 157 17.58 -2.09 11.64
CA LEU A 157 17.38 -3.31 10.83
C LEU A 157 18.70 -4.03 10.53
N LEU A 158 19.86 -3.37 10.72
CA LEU A 158 21.21 -3.89 10.48
C LEU A 158 21.37 -4.46 9.06
N ASP A 159 20.82 -3.76 8.09
CA ASP A 159 20.74 -4.18 6.71
C ASP A 159 21.49 -3.20 5.79
N PRO A 160 22.65 -3.57 5.24
CA PRO A 160 23.43 -2.69 4.37
C PRO A 160 22.65 -2.14 3.17
N ALA A 161 21.74 -2.94 2.59
CA ALA A 161 20.96 -2.49 1.46
C ALA A 161 19.88 -1.47 1.86
N VAL A 162 19.44 -1.45 3.12
CA VAL A 162 18.60 -0.39 3.66
C VAL A 162 19.44 0.85 3.97
N ASP A 163 20.62 0.66 4.56
CA ASP A 163 21.53 1.76 4.91
C ASP A 163 21.94 2.59 3.68
N GLU A 164 22.18 1.96 2.52
CA GLU A 164 22.47 2.64 1.25
C GLU A 164 21.33 3.59 0.80
N ARG A 165 20.13 3.43 1.33
CA ARG A 165 18.94 4.24 1.02
C ARG A 165 18.72 5.39 1.99
N ILE A 166 19.60 5.51 2.99
CA ILE A 166 19.58 6.57 4.01
C ILE A 166 20.75 7.49 3.74
N GLU A 167 20.49 8.77 3.65
CA GLU A 167 21.49 9.81 3.44
C GLU A 167 21.45 10.80 4.59
N GLN A 168 22.58 11.07 5.21
CA GLN A 168 22.68 12.11 6.23
C GLN A 168 22.89 13.48 5.57
N CYS A 169 22.04 14.43 5.94
CA CYS A 169 22.04 15.80 5.43
C CYS A 169 22.14 16.78 6.62
N GLY A 170 23.37 17.05 7.06
CA GLY A 170 23.61 17.83 8.29
C GLY A 170 23.10 17.08 9.53
N GLU A 171 22.16 17.68 10.24
CA GLU A 171 21.50 17.07 11.43
C GLU A 171 20.29 16.21 11.09
N LYS A 172 19.85 16.20 9.83
CA LYS A 172 18.69 15.45 9.33
C LYS A 172 19.12 14.28 8.44
N TYR A 173 18.15 13.47 8.06
CA TYR A 173 18.32 12.33 7.16
C TYR A 173 17.28 12.34 6.07
N ARG A 174 17.65 11.85 4.90
CA ARG A 174 16.73 11.58 3.79
C ARG A 174 16.67 10.10 3.50
N ILE A 175 15.46 9.56 3.38
CA ILE A 175 15.22 8.12 3.25
C ILE A 175 14.43 7.84 1.97
N ASP A 176 14.91 6.87 1.19
CA ASP A 176 14.25 6.36 -0.01
C ASP A 176 13.23 5.27 0.35
N LEU A 177 12.00 5.68 0.69
CA LEU A 177 10.93 4.73 1.05
C LEU A 177 10.54 3.82 -0.11
N LYS A 178 10.50 4.35 -1.35
CA LYS A 178 10.19 3.54 -2.55
C LYS A 178 11.26 2.47 -2.78
N GLY A 179 12.53 2.85 -2.68
CA GLY A 179 13.65 1.93 -2.83
C GLY A 179 13.68 0.84 -1.75
N ILE A 180 13.31 1.17 -0.49
CA ILE A 180 13.21 0.18 0.59
C ILE A 180 12.03 -0.76 0.35
N ASN A 181 10.85 -0.27 0.00
CA ASN A 181 9.71 -1.14 -0.32
C ASN A 181 9.99 -2.03 -1.54
N ARG A 182 10.68 -1.51 -2.56
CA ARG A 182 11.15 -2.33 -3.68
C ARG A 182 12.10 -3.45 -3.20
N LEU A 183 13.03 -3.13 -2.31
CA LEU A 183 13.92 -4.14 -1.72
C LEU A 183 13.13 -5.25 -1.02
N TRP A 184 12.10 -4.90 -0.25
CA TRP A 184 11.23 -5.87 0.43
C TRP A 184 10.50 -6.79 -0.55
N LEU A 185 10.00 -6.24 -1.66
CA LEU A 185 9.34 -7.04 -2.71
C LEU A 185 10.33 -8.02 -3.38
N LEU A 186 11.55 -7.57 -3.66
CA LEU A 186 12.59 -8.45 -4.21
C LEU A 186 12.98 -9.56 -3.23
N ARG A 187 13.03 -9.27 -1.94
CA ARG A 187 13.29 -10.27 -0.88
C ARG A 187 12.16 -11.27 -0.70
N ALA A 188 10.95 -10.90 -1.06
CA ALA A 188 9.84 -11.85 -1.16
C ALA A 188 9.99 -12.83 -2.34
N GLY A 189 11.01 -12.64 -3.19
CA GLY A 189 11.29 -13.48 -4.34
C GLY A 189 10.65 -13.01 -5.65
N ILE A 190 10.05 -11.82 -5.66
CA ILE A 190 9.46 -11.25 -6.89
C ILE A 190 10.59 -10.85 -7.86
N ASP A 191 10.44 -11.25 -9.12
CA ASP A 191 11.38 -10.89 -10.19
C ASP A 191 11.51 -9.36 -10.30
N PRO A 192 12.74 -8.79 -10.31
CA PRO A 192 12.97 -7.36 -10.50
C PRO A 192 12.27 -6.75 -11.71
N ALA A 193 12.10 -7.52 -12.79
CA ALA A 193 11.39 -7.09 -13.99
C ALA A 193 9.86 -7.01 -13.82
N ARG A 194 9.34 -7.44 -12.68
CA ARG A 194 7.91 -7.43 -12.34
C ARG A 194 7.58 -6.44 -11.22
N VAL A 195 8.53 -5.63 -10.83
CA VAL A 195 8.35 -4.58 -9.81
C VAL A 195 8.52 -3.23 -10.49
N ASP A 196 7.41 -2.60 -10.80
CA ASP A 196 7.37 -1.24 -11.31
C ASP A 196 7.44 -0.22 -10.17
N VAL A 197 8.19 0.86 -10.36
CA VAL A 197 8.29 1.96 -9.40
C VAL A 197 8.02 3.27 -10.13
N HIS A 198 7.02 4.01 -9.66
CA HIS A 198 6.72 5.32 -10.22
C HIS A 198 7.93 6.25 -10.01
N PRO A 199 8.43 6.94 -11.03
CA PRO A 199 9.48 7.95 -10.87
C PRO A 199 9.02 9.07 -9.93
N ASP A 200 9.97 9.81 -9.37
CA ASP A 200 9.71 10.99 -8.52
C ASP A 200 9.20 12.17 -9.34
#